data_b83a12c57a2184ddc660bc3f544071e5
#
_entry.id   b83a12c57a2184ddc660bc3f544071e5
#
_cell.length_a   1.000
_cell.length_b   1.000
_cell.length_c   1.000
_cell.angle_alpha   90.00
_cell.angle_beta   90.00
_cell.angle_gamma   90.00
#
_symmetry.space_group_name_H-M   'P 1'
#
loop_
_entity.id
_entity.type
_entity.pdbx_description
1 polymer ?
#
loop_
_entity_poly.entity_id
_entity_poly.type
_entity_poly.pdbx_seq_one_letter_code
_entity_poly.pdbx_strand_id
1 'polypeptide(L)'
;MFRRLLFAALIAAGAVHAAELPEQVASLLQAAHIPPEGAGIVVLRGDTALISHNAQQSMQPASTMKLFTTLTALEQLGPAFRARTEFRTSADVVDGVLKGDLVLRGGADADLNEDVLLHMLQALRNQGIQKIRGDVILDRQLFQPARPDVGQPPFDEYPWAYYNVIPDALLINTNLLKVEMRSTGAKLALVMMPEMDKVGIRSEMKLTDAPCASWEKDWRTPDTSRHGDKIEVVLHGSFPKDCIKSTSIDVLDHHDYLERLLRATWRKLGGSISGQVREADAPVSAAPDAAPVPAPRLLAEHLSRPLPEVLRDINKFSDNTLARALFLSLGSLEADPVLGSRPLAADASLASTPMRAETAIRGWLQNHRIDGNGLVFDNGSGLSRIERATPAQLAGVLQAGLNSLWTPEFMSSLPIAATDGTMRKRLKDGPAALRARIKTGSLNGVIAIAGYVPDANNQLCVVVAILNDEHVANGAGRTVLDGVIDWVARSGGGAYSPGNPSSSK
;
A
#
# COMPACT_ATOMS: atom_id res chain seq x y z
N MET A 1 32.72 -63.28 20.71
CA MET A 1 32.44 -62.24 21.78
C MET A 1 32.80 -60.87 21.24
N PHE A 2 31.83 -60.13 20.68
CA PHE A 2 32.00 -58.73 20.23
C PHE A 2 31.11 -57.85 21.09
N ARG A 3 31.69 -56.99 21.93
CA ARG A 3 31.05 -56.03 22.75
C ARG A 3 30.71 -54.79 21.86
N ARG A 4 29.45 -54.52 21.59
CA ARG A 4 28.98 -53.27 20.98
C ARG A 4 28.89 -52.18 22.08
N LEU A 5 29.73 -51.18 21.99
CA LEU A 5 29.61 -49.96 22.76
C LEU A 5 28.56 -49.04 22.05
N LEU A 6 27.43 -48.80 22.73
CA LEU A 6 26.48 -47.76 22.35
C LEU A 6 27.01 -46.43 22.89
N PHE A 7 27.34 -45.51 21.99
CA PHE A 7 27.51 -44.11 22.32
C PHE A 7 26.14 -43.43 22.30
N ALA A 8 25.63 -43.07 23.48
CA ALA A 8 24.45 -42.20 23.62
C ALA A 8 24.94 -40.76 23.49
N ALA A 9 24.64 -40.12 22.35
CA ALA A 9 24.83 -38.69 22.20
C ALA A 9 23.70 -37.96 22.97
N LEU A 10 24.05 -37.34 24.09
CA LEU A 10 23.17 -36.38 24.76
C LEU A 10 23.07 -35.14 23.86
N ILE A 11 21.91 -34.96 23.20
CA ILE A 11 21.54 -33.68 22.60
C ILE A 11 21.12 -32.78 23.78
N ALA A 12 21.99 -31.89 24.18
CA ALA A 12 21.64 -30.79 25.09
C ALA A 12 20.72 -29.86 24.31
N ALA A 13 19.41 -29.97 24.53
CA ALA A 13 18.46 -28.97 24.15
C ALA A 13 18.77 -27.72 25.00
N GLY A 14 19.50 -26.78 24.43
CA GLY A 14 19.67 -25.47 25.03
C GLY A 14 18.30 -24.83 25.19
N ALA A 15 17.84 -24.68 26.43
CA ALA A 15 16.68 -23.87 26.72
C ALA A 15 16.96 -22.45 26.24
N VAL A 16 16.30 -22.03 25.16
CA VAL A 16 16.23 -20.61 24.76
C VAL A 16 15.51 -19.91 25.90
N HIS A 17 16.25 -19.28 26.79
CA HIS A 17 15.66 -18.39 27.78
C HIS A 17 14.95 -17.29 26.99
N ALA A 18 13.64 -17.15 27.18
CA ALA A 18 12.91 -15.99 26.71
C ALA A 18 13.61 -14.76 27.30
N ALA A 19 14.19 -13.91 26.46
CA ALA A 19 14.82 -12.68 26.92
C ALA A 19 13.70 -11.78 27.47
N GLU A 20 13.71 -11.53 28.76
CA GLU A 20 12.71 -10.74 29.48
C GLU A 20 12.66 -9.31 28.92
N LEU A 21 11.49 -8.66 29.07
CA LEU A 21 11.35 -7.25 28.71
C LEU A 21 12.33 -6.40 29.57
N PRO A 22 13.12 -5.51 28.94
CA PRO A 22 13.90 -4.54 29.68
C PRO A 22 13.02 -3.72 30.62
N GLU A 23 13.50 -3.43 31.83
CA GLU A 23 12.76 -2.69 32.84
C GLU A 23 12.19 -1.37 32.31
N GLN A 24 12.95 -0.67 31.48
CA GLN A 24 12.50 0.55 30.83
C GLN A 24 11.26 0.32 29.97
N VAL A 25 11.20 -0.76 29.18
CA VAL A 25 10.06 -1.09 28.31
C VAL A 25 8.87 -1.57 29.14
N ALA A 26 9.12 -2.40 30.16
CA ALA A 26 8.09 -2.87 31.09
C ALA A 26 7.42 -1.71 31.83
N SER A 27 8.20 -0.74 32.32
CA SER A 27 7.70 0.47 32.98
C SER A 27 6.83 1.33 32.04
N LEU A 28 7.20 1.45 30.76
CA LEU A 28 6.40 2.18 29.77
C LEU A 28 5.05 1.48 29.46
N LEU A 29 5.03 0.15 29.38
CA LEU A 29 3.79 -0.62 29.25
C LEU A 29 2.88 -0.40 30.46
N GLN A 30 3.43 -0.47 31.66
CA GLN A 30 2.69 -0.23 32.89
C GLN A 30 2.13 1.20 32.95
N ALA A 31 2.93 2.21 32.63
CA ALA A 31 2.50 3.60 32.58
C ALA A 31 1.41 3.87 31.54
N ALA A 32 1.43 3.10 30.45
CA ALA A 32 0.40 3.13 29.39
C ALA A 32 -0.84 2.29 29.74
N HIS A 33 -0.87 1.57 30.86
CA HIS A 33 -1.90 0.61 31.25
C HIS A 33 -2.12 -0.52 30.20
N ILE A 34 -1.08 -0.86 29.43
CA ILE A 34 -1.11 -1.94 28.46
C ILE A 34 -0.61 -3.21 29.15
N PRO A 35 -1.43 -4.26 29.26
CA PRO A 35 -1.01 -5.51 29.90
C PRO A 35 0.06 -6.21 29.04
N PRO A 36 0.97 -6.99 29.64
CA PRO A 36 2.03 -7.70 28.89
C PRO A 36 1.50 -8.58 27.76
N GLU A 37 0.30 -9.15 27.90
CA GLU A 37 -0.36 -9.98 26.90
C GLU A 37 -0.80 -9.16 25.66
N GLY A 38 -1.01 -7.86 25.82
CA GLY A 38 -1.34 -6.94 24.73
C GLY A 38 -0.13 -6.52 23.88
N ALA A 39 1.09 -6.92 24.28
CA ALA A 39 2.34 -6.55 23.64
C ALA A 39 3.07 -7.76 23.08
N GLY A 40 3.51 -7.70 21.83
CA GLY A 40 4.42 -8.65 21.19
C GLY A 40 5.66 -7.93 20.70
N ILE A 41 6.85 -8.26 21.23
CA ILE A 41 8.09 -7.53 20.95
C ILE A 41 9.22 -8.51 20.64
N VAL A 42 9.87 -8.30 19.48
CA VAL A 42 11.08 -9.02 19.07
C VAL A 42 12.16 -8.02 18.68
N VAL A 43 13.33 -8.16 19.28
CA VAL A 43 14.54 -7.41 18.91
C VAL A 43 15.67 -8.39 18.67
N LEU A 44 16.25 -8.34 17.46
CA LEU A 44 17.35 -9.22 17.08
C LEU A 44 18.59 -8.38 16.72
N ARG A 45 19.77 -8.82 17.19
CA ARG A 45 21.07 -8.33 16.73
C ARG A 45 21.80 -9.50 16.04
N GLY A 46 21.84 -9.48 14.69
CA GLY A 46 22.19 -10.68 13.94
C GLY A 46 21.23 -11.82 14.32
N ASP A 47 21.78 -12.97 14.74
CA ASP A 47 20.99 -14.13 15.18
C ASP A 47 20.67 -14.13 16.68
N THR A 48 21.11 -13.11 17.42
CA THR A 48 20.90 -13.04 18.88
C THR A 48 19.62 -12.28 19.20
N ALA A 49 18.70 -12.91 19.91
CA ALA A 49 17.51 -12.26 20.43
C ALA A 49 17.88 -11.44 21.69
N LEU A 50 17.69 -10.11 21.61
CA LEU A 50 17.82 -9.19 22.73
C LEU A 50 16.52 -9.06 23.51
N ILE A 51 15.38 -9.14 22.81
CA ILE A 51 14.03 -9.20 23.39
C ILE A 51 13.26 -10.27 22.59
N SER A 52 12.52 -11.12 23.31
CA SER A 52 11.61 -12.11 22.73
C SER A 52 10.39 -12.25 23.64
N HIS A 53 9.49 -11.27 23.56
CA HIS A 53 8.27 -11.23 24.35
C HIS A 53 7.07 -11.49 23.47
N ASN A 54 6.26 -12.52 23.80
CA ASN A 54 5.09 -12.95 23.01
C ASN A 54 5.39 -13.09 21.50
N ALA A 55 6.61 -13.53 21.17
CA ALA A 55 7.12 -13.53 19.81
C ALA A 55 6.27 -14.36 18.82
N GLN A 56 5.61 -15.41 19.31
CA GLN A 56 4.76 -16.31 18.51
C GLN A 56 3.26 -16.00 18.65
N GLN A 57 2.90 -14.94 19.38
CA GLN A 57 1.50 -14.58 19.54
C GLN A 57 0.95 -14.02 18.22
N SER A 58 -0.20 -14.56 17.78
CA SER A 58 -0.93 -14.06 16.62
C SER A 58 -1.58 -12.71 16.96
N MET A 59 -1.17 -11.65 16.28
CA MET A 59 -1.61 -10.27 16.55
C MET A 59 -2.08 -9.59 15.27
N GLN A 60 -2.86 -8.51 15.39
CA GLN A 60 -3.15 -7.62 14.28
C GLN A 60 -1.92 -6.75 14.00
N PRO A 61 -1.29 -6.89 12.82
CA PRO A 61 -0.05 -6.17 12.51
C PRO A 61 -0.29 -4.74 12.01
N ALA A 62 -1.52 -4.38 11.71
CA ALA A 62 -1.86 -3.15 10.99
C ALA A 62 -0.94 -2.98 9.76
N SER A 63 -0.56 -1.77 9.39
CA SER A 63 0.24 -1.52 8.18
C SER A 63 1.68 -2.06 8.21
N THR A 64 2.13 -2.75 9.28
CA THR A 64 3.40 -3.52 9.19
C THR A 64 3.23 -4.78 8.32
N MET A 65 1.99 -5.23 8.05
CA MET A 65 1.67 -6.24 7.03
C MET A 65 2.28 -5.92 5.66
N LYS A 66 2.37 -4.64 5.31
CA LYS A 66 2.97 -4.18 4.04
C LYS A 66 4.40 -4.67 3.81
N LEU A 67 5.13 -5.04 4.88
CA LEU A 67 6.49 -5.57 4.74
C LEU A 67 6.51 -6.93 4.06
N PHE A 68 5.52 -7.80 4.33
CA PHE A 68 5.37 -9.06 3.59
C PHE A 68 5.15 -8.79 2.10
N THR A 69 4.20 -7.92 1.77
CA THR A 69 3.86 -7.58 0.39
C THR A 69 5.03 -6.94 -0.35
N THR A 70 5.69 -5.94 0.26
CA THR A 70 6.71 -5.14 -0.42
C THR A 70 8.03 -5.89 -0.63
N LEU A 71 8.46 -6.68 0.35
CA LEU A 71 9.70 -7.44 0.20
C LEU A 71 9.53 -8.63 -0.75
N THR A 72 8.41 -9.36 -0.62
CA THR A 72 8.09 -10.44 -1.57
C THR A 72 8.03 -9.92 -3.01
N ALA A 73 7.36 -8.78 -3.23
CA ALA A 73 7.27 -8.18 -4.56
C ALA A 73 8.65 -7.76 -5.10
N LEU A 74 9.48 -7.17 -4.26
CA LEU A 74 10.82 -6.75 -4.67
C LEU A 74 11.71 -7.93 -5.08
N GLU A 75 11.60 -9.06 -4.39
CA GLU A 75 12.38 -10.27 -4.72
C GLU A 75 11.80 -11.05 -5.89
N GLN A 76 10.48 -11.14 -6.03
CA GLN A 76 9.86 -11.92 -7.11
C GLN A 76 9.77 -11.15 -8.42
N LEU A 77 9.39 -9.87 -8.36
CA LEU A 77 9.23 -9.06 -9.56
C LEU A 77 10.52 -8.30 -9.93
N GLY A 78 11.44 -8.12 -8.97
CA GLY A 78 12.70 -7.42 -9.18
C GLY A 78 12.59 -5.91 -9.25
N PRO A 79 13.71 -5.17 -9.09
CA PRO A 79 13.72 -3.70 -9.03
C PRO A 79 13.43 -3.04 -10.37
N ALA A 80 13.63 -3.73 -11.48
CA ALA A 80 13.34 -3.22 -12.82
C ALA A 80 11.86 -3.37 -13.23
N PHE A 81 11.04 -4.05 -12.41
CA PHE A 81 9.62 -4.24 -12.69
C PHE A 81 8.91 -2.90 -12.86
N ARG A 82 8.07 -2.83 -13.90
CA ARG A 82 7.18 -1.72 -14.22
C ARG A 82 5.83 -2.26 -14.66
N ALA A 83 4.77 -1.71 -14.12
CA ALA A 83 3.41 -1.98 -14.58
C ALA A 83 3.09 -1.14 -15.84
N ARG A 84 2.05 -1.51 -16.58
CA ARG A 84 1.76 -0.93 -17.90
C ARG A 84 0.29 -0.56 -18.03
N THR A 85 0.04 0.54 -18.72
CA THR A 85 -1.29 0.89 -19.24
C THR A 85 -1.21 1.03 -20.75
N GLU A 86 -2.15 0.47 -21.51
CA GLU A 86 -2.05 0.38 -22.94
C GLU A 86 -3.36 0.78 -23.64
N PHE A 87 -3.25 1.58 -24.73
CA PHE A 87 -4.30 1.70 -25.73
C PHE A 87 -4.04 0.74 -26.88
N ARG A 88 -5.01 -0.12 -27.17
CA ARG A 88 -4.94 -1.14 -28.23
C ARG A 88 -6.17 -1.12 -29.12
N THR A 89 -6.04 -1.60 -30.37
CA THR A 89 -7.16 -1.77 -31.27
C THR A 89 -6.89 -2.87 -32.32
N SER A 90 -7.94 -3.55 -32.78
CA SER A 90 -7.89 -4.40 -33.95
C SER A 90 -8.46 -3.70 -35.21
N ALA A 91 -8.91 -2.45 -35.06
CA ALA A 91 -9.58 -1.71 -36.11
C ALA A 91 -8.61 -0.83 -36.93
N ASP A 92 -9.01 -0.52 -38.17
CA ASP A 92 -8.30 0.39 -39.03
C ASP A 92 -8.67 1.85 -38.78
N VAL A 93 -7.71 2.73 -39.07
CA VAL A 93 -7.93 4.18 -39.08
C VAL A 93 -8.07 4.63 -40.52
N VAL A 94 -9.22 5.20 -40.88
CA VAL A 94 -9.50 5.73 -42.22
C VAL A 94 -10.00 7.16 -42.08
N ASP A 95 -9.34 8.08 -42.75
CA ASP A 95 -9.66 9.52 -42.75
C ASP A 95 -9.79 10.11 -41.31
N GLY A 96 -8.87 9.74 -40.43
CA GLY A 96 -8.88 10.17 -39.05
C GLY A 96 -9.93 9.51 -38.15
N VAL A 97 -10.62 8.49 -38.65
CA VAL A 97 -11.65 7.75 -37.92
C VAL A 97 -11.18 6.33 -37.60
N LEU A 98 -11.07 5.99 -36.33
CA LEU A 98 -10.94 4.61 -35.89
C LEU A 98 -12.27 3.88 -36.13
N LYS A 99 -12.30 2.89 -37.04
CA LYS A 99 -13.54 2.25 -37.54
C LYS A 99 -14.11 1.16 -36.60
N GLY A 100 -13.52 0.93 -35.46
CA GLY A 100 -13.96 -0.04 -34.45
C GLY A 100 -13.59 0.41 -33.05
N ASP A 101 -13.43 -0.56 -32.16
CA ASP A 101 -13.24 -0.33 -30.74
C ASP A 101 -11.79 0.06 -30.37
N LEU A 102 -11.71 0.88 -29.35
CA LEU A 102 -10.46 1.23 -28.64
C LEU A 102 -10.43 0.53 -27.29
N VAL A 103 -9.44 -0.30 -27.03
CA VAL A 103 -9.26 -0.98 -25.74
C VAL A 103 -8.27 -0.20 -24.89
N LEU A 104 -8.67 0.19 -23.68
CA LEU A 104 -7.79 0.69 -22.64
C LEU A 104 -7.54 -0.45 -21.65
N ARG A 105 -6.34 -1.01 -21.70
CA ARG A 105 -5.95 -2.16 -20.88
C ARG A 105 -5.15 -1.70 -19.68
N GLY A 106 -5.59 -2.10 -18.48
CA GLY A 106 -4.92 -1.87 -17.22
C GLY A 106 -3.96 -2.99 -16.84
N GLY A 107 -2.78 -2.62 -16.37
CA GLY A 107 -1.76 -3.52 -15.84
C GLY A 107 -1.34 -3.19 -14.42
N ALA A 108 -2.24 -2.61 -13.62
CA ALA A 108 -1.99 -2.15 -12.24
C ALA A 108 -0.90 -1.06 -12.15
N ASP A 109 -0.91 -0.14 -13.10
CA ASP A 109 0.03 0.98 -13.18
C ASP A 109 -0.20 1.98 -12.03
N ALA A 110 0.76 2.04 -11.11
CA ALA A 110 0.71 2.90 -9.92
C ALA A 110 0.73 4.40 -10.25
N ASP A 111 1.12 4.77 -11.45
CA ASP A 111 1.30 6.16 -11.88
C ASP A 111 0.22 6.63 -12.84
N LEU A 112 -0.80 5.79 -13.11
CA LEU A 112 -1.91 6.17 -13.99
C LEU A 112 -2.70 7.34 -13.38
N ASN A 113 -2.58 8.49 -14.01
CA ASN A 113 -3.25 9.72 -13.60
C ASN A 113 -3.75 10.50 -14.82
N GLU A 114 -4.38 11.65 -14.60
CA GLU A 114 -4.94 12.49 -15.66
C GLU A 114 -3.91 12.99 -16.67
N ASP A 115 -2.68 13.27 -16.25
CA ASP A 115 -1.61 13.72 -17.13
C ASP A 115 -1.10 12.56 -18.00
N VAL A 116 -0.96 11.38 -17.44
CA VAL A 116 -0.63 10.16 -18.17
C VAL A 116 -1.70 9.87 -19.21
N LEU A 117 -2.98 9.90 -18.82
CA LEU A 117 -4.10 9.70 -19.75
C LEU A 117 -4.09 10.75 -20.88
N LEU A 118 -3.84 12.01 -20.55
CA LEU A 118 -3.72 13.10 -21.53
C LEU A 118 -2.63 12.80 -22.56
N HIS A 119 -1.42 12.42 -22.09
CA HIS A 119 -0.29 12.11 -22.99
C HIS A 119 -0.57 10.89 -23.86
N MET A 120 -1.17 9.83 -23.31
CA MET A 120 -1.54 8.64 -24.07
C MET A 120 -2.59 8.97 -25.15
N LEU A 121 -3.60 9.78 -24.83
CA LEU A 121 -4.61 10.24 -25.80
C LEU A 121 -4.00 11.18 -26.83
N GLN A 122 -3.03 12.03 -26.47
CA GLN A 122 -2.29 12.85 -27.40
C GLN A 122 -1.49 12.00 -28.39
N ALA A 123 -0.93 10.87 -27.96
CA ALA A 123 -0.23 9.94 -28.85
C ALA A 123 -1.19 9.34 -29.92
N LEU A 124 -2.45 9.09 -29.59
CA LEU A 124 -3.48 8.70 -30.57
C LEU A 124 -3.77 9.82 -31.56
N ARG A 125 -3.87 11.07 -31.07
CA ARG A 125 -4.04 12.25 -31.94
C ARG A 125 -2.87 12.41 -32.92
N ASN A 126 -1.65 12.21 -32.45
CA ASN A 126 -0.43 12.31 -33.26
C ASN A 126 -0.39 11.24 -34.37
N GLN A 127 -1.06 10.09 -34.17
CA GLN A 127 -1.26 9.06 -35.20
C GLN A 127 -2.44 9.37 -36.17
N GLY A 128 -3.01 10.57 -36.05
CA GLY A 128 -4.08 11.02 -36.93
C GLY A 128 -5.50 10.61 -36.47
N ILE A 129 -5.66 9.95 -35.35
CA ILE A 129 -6.98 9.54 -34.83
C ILE A 129 -7.71 10.77 -34.29
N GLN A 130 -8.84 11.12 -34.88
CA GLN A 130 -9.69 12.24 -34.47
C GLN A 130 -11.00 11.79 -33.89
N LYS A 131 -11.53 10.67 -34.39
CA LYS A 131 -12.83 10.13 -34.00
C LYS A 131 -12.72 8.63 -33.73
N ILE A 132 -13.31 8.20 -32.62
CA ILE A 132 -13.52 6.78 -32.31
C ILE A 132 -14.98 6.46 -32.62
N ARG A 133 -15.21 5.56 -33.57
CA ARG A 133 -16.56 5.20 -34.03
C ARG A 133 -17.17 4.09 -33.20
N GLY A 134 -16.34 3.13 -32.77
CA GLY A 134 -16.74 2.03 -31.90
C GLY A 134 -16.75 2.42 -30.44
N ASP A 135 -16.76 1.43 -29.57
CA ASP A 135 -16.74 1.58 -28.14
C ASP A 135 -15.31 1.84 -27.61
N VAL A 136 -15.22 2.41 -26.42
CA VAL A 136 -14.00 2.35 -25.62
C VAL A 136 -14.20 1.26 -24.56
N ILE A 137 -13.37 0.23 -24.62
CA ILE A 137 -13.45 -0.94 -23.77
C ILE A 137 -12.43 -0.79 -22.64
N LEU A 138 -12.89 -0.82 -21.39
CA LEU A 138 -12.08 -0.78 -20.19
C LEU A 138 -11.70 -2.21 -19.80
N ASP A 139 -10.47 -2.61 -20.08
CA ASP A 139 -9.98 -3.97 -19.78
C ASP A 139 -9.25 -4.00 -18.44
N ARG A 140 -9.95 -4.46 -17.40
CA ARG A 140 -9.46 -4.67 -16.03
C ARG A 140 -9.20 -6.15 -15.74
N GLN A 141 -9.19 -7.02 -16.76
CA GLN A 141 -9.18 -8.47 -16.61
C GLN A 141 -7.88 -9.05 -16.04
N LEU A 142 -6.86 -8.21 -15.80
CA LEU A 142 -5.64 -8.62 -15.10
C LEU A 142 -5.96 -9.19 -13.73
N PHE A 143 -6.93 -8.61 -13.02
CA PHE A 143 -7.36 -9.08 -11.72
C PHE A 143 -8.64 -9.94 -11.82
N GLN A 144 -8.80 -10.86 -10.89
CA GLN A 144 -9.96 -11.75 -10.76
C GLN A 144 -10.47 -11.73 -9.31
N PRO A 145 -11.63 -11.10 -9.06
CA PRO A 145 -12.51 -10.45 -10.02
C PRO A 145 -11.89 -9.17 -10.61
N ALA A 146 -12.34 -8.77 -11.83
CA ALA A 146 -11.86 -7.58 -12.53
C ALA A 146 -12.16 -6.27 -11.78
N ARG A 147 -13.25 -6.25 -11.01
CA ARG A 147 -13.70 -5.17 -10.13
C ARG A 147 -13.74 -5.69 -8.68
N PRO A 148 -12.57 -5.70 -7.98
CA PRO A 148 -12.50 -6.18 -6.59
C PRO A 148 -13.27 -5.30 -5.60
N ASP A 149 -13.56 -4.06 -5.96
CA ASP A 149 -14.28 -3.06 -5.18
C ASP A 149 -15.78 -3.32 -5.11
N VAL A 150 -16.37 -3.96 -6.13
CA VAL A 150 -17.82 -4.18 -6.22
C VAL A 150 -18.29 -5.18 -5.17
N GLY A 151 -19.31 -4.78 -4.41
CA GLY A 151 -19.93 -5.63 -3.38
C GLY A 151 -19.12 -5.74 -2.08
N GLN A 152 -18.03 -4.99 -1.93
CA GLN A 152 -17.29 -4.95 -0.68
C GLN A 152 -17.96 -3.98 0.32
N PRO A 153 -18.14 -4.39 1.58
CA PRO A 153 -18.61 -3.47 2.59
C PRO A 153 -17.53 -2.41 2.92
N PRO A 154 -17.92 -1.21 3.33
CA PRO A 154 -16.96 -0.21 3.83
C PRO A 154 -16.14 -0.78 5.00
N PHE A 155 -14.85 -0.45 5.06
CA PHE A 155 -13.98 -0.87 6.16
C PHE A 155 -14.36 -0.18 7.49
N ASP A 156 -14.78 1.08 7.40
CA ASP A 156 -15.17 1.91 8.53
C ASP A 156 -16.30 2.89 8.15
N GLU A 157 -16.62 3.80 9.06
CA GLU A 157 -17.66 4.83 8.88
C GLU A 157 -17.30 5.93 7.87
N TYR A 158 -16.10 5.89 7.26
CA TYR A 158 -15.61 6.87 6.29
C TYR A 158 -15.36 6.25 4.90
N PRO A 159 -16.36 5.67 4.22
CA PRO A 159 -16.18 4.95 2.96
C PRO A 159 -15.52 5.81 1.86
N TRP A 160 -15.71 7.11 1.92
CA TRP A 160 -15.16 8.12 1.01
C TRP A 160 -13.69 8.49 1.28
N ALA A 161 -13.11 7.99 2.38
CA ALA A 161 -11.74 8.34 2.75
C ALA A 161 -10.72 7.69 1.81
N TYR A 162 -9.72 8.44 1.42
CA TYR A 162 -8.67 8.04 0.46
C TYR A 162 -8.00 6.70 0.79
N TYR A 163 -7.91 6.35 2.07
CA TYR A 163 -7.25 5.12 2.51
C TYR A 163 -8.12 3.88 2.33
N ASN A 164 -9.41 4.04 2.00
CA ASN A 164 -10.36 2.94 1.81
C ASN A 164 -10.45 2.46 0.35
N VAL A 165 -9.89 3.19 -0.61
CA VAL A 165 -9.93 2.82 -2.02
C VAL A 165 -9.43 1.39 -2.24
N ILE A 166 -10.24 0.59 -2.93
CA ILE A 166 -9.90 -0.78 -3.32
C ILE A 166 -9.48 -0.76 -4.79
N PRO A 167 -8.22 -1.03 -5.15
CA PRO A 167 -7.74 -0.89 -6.51
C PRO A 167 -8.27 -1.97 -7.44
N ASP A 168 -8.53 -1.59 -8.70
CA ASP A 168 -8.57 -2.48 -9.84
C ASP A 168 -7.31 -2.29 -10.72
N ALA A 169 -7.21 -3.07 -11.81
CA ALA A 169 -6.04 -3.03 -12.67
C ALA A 169 -5.92 -1.76 -13.52
N LEU A 170 -6.96 -0.92 -13.58
CA LEU A 170 -7.05 0.30 -14.38
C LEU A 170 -7.44 1.51 -13.52
N LEU A 171 -6.97 1.55 -12.29
CA LEU A 171 -7.27 2.61 -11.33
C LEU A 171 -6.54 3.90 -11.72
N ILE A 172 -7.31 4.95 -12.05
CA ILE A 172 -6.77 6.27 -12.39
C ILE A 172 -6.93 7.26 -11.23
N ASN A 173 -5.92 8.11 -10.97
CA ASN A 173 -5.90 9.09 -9.88
C ASN A 173 -6.27 8.50 -8.51
N THR A 174 -6.05 7.20 -8.30
CA THR A 174 -6.51 6.47 -7.11
C THR A 174 -8.03 6.61 -6.89
N ASN A 175 -8.82 6.83 -7.95
CA ASN A 175 -10.26 7.16 -7.95
C ASN A 175 -10.65 8.40 -7.12
N LEU A 176 -9.71 9.26 -6.80
CA LEU A 176 -9.91 10.39 -5.89
C LEU A 176 -10.30 11.66 -6.63
N LEU A 177 -11.40 12.29 -6.21
CA LEU A 177 -11.74 13.66 -6.55
C LEU A 177 -11.08 14.59 -5.53
N LYS A 178 -10.21 15.47 -6.00
CA LYS A 178 -9.70 16.56 -5.17
C LYS A 178 -10.72 17.69 -5.18
N VAL A 179 -11.17 18.10 -4.01
CA VAL A 179 -12.12 19.18 -3.81
C VAL A 179 -11.43 20.31 -3.05
N GLU A 180 -11.37 21.47 -3.65
CA GLU A 180 -10.94 22.68 -2.98
C GLU A 180 -12.18 23.48 -2.57
N MET A 181 -12.24 23.84 -1.29
CA MET A 181 -13.32 24.60 -0.65
C MET A 181 -12.78 25.97 -0.24
N ARG A 182 -13.41 27.04 -0.73
CA ARG A 182 -13.08 28.43 -0.39
C ARG A 182 -14.31 29.14 0.12
N SER A 183 -14.32 29.53 1.38
CA SER A 183 -15.42 30.27 1.98
C SER A 183 -15.06 31.74 2.22
N THR A 184 -16.08 32.57 2.17
CA THR A 184 -16.11 33.91 2.72
C THR A 184 -17.10 33.95 3.86
N GLY A 185 -17.36 35.14 4.46
CA GLY A 185 -18.39 35.29 5.48
C GLY A 185 -19.80 34.88 5.03
N ALA A 186 -20.08 34.79 3.72
CA ALA A 186 -21.43 34.58 3.18
C ALA A 186 -21.52 33.41 2.16
N LYS A 187 -20.45 33.01 1.52
CA LYS A 187 -20.49 32.04 0.39
C LYS A 187 -19.39 30.99 0.52
N LEU A 188 -19.69 29.76 0.05
CA LEU A 188 -18.76 28.68 -0.15
C LEU A 188 -18.64 28.41 -1.66
N ALA A 189 -17.41 28.53 -2.19
CA ALA A 189 -17.07 28.15 -3.54
C ALA A 189 -16.36 26.81 -3.52
N LEU A 190 -16.65 25.95 -4.49
CA LEU A 190 -16.08 24.62 -4.67
C LEU A 190 -15.38 24.54 -6.02
N VAL A 191 -14.19 23.93 -6.03
CA VAL A 191 -13.47 23.55 -7.24
C VAL A 191 -13.16 22.07 -7.16
N MET A 192 -13.59 21.31 -8.17
CA MET A 192 -13.35 19.88 -8.30
C MET A 192 -12.24 19.64 -9.34
N MET A 193 -11.31 18.77 -9.04
CA MET A 193 -10.24 18.33 -9.93
C MET A 193 -10.12 16.81 -9.89
N PRO A 194 -9.96 16.14 -11.04
CA PRO A 194 -9.95 16.71 -12.39
C PRO A 194 -11.34 17.15 -12.85
N GLU A 195 -11.39 17.98 -13.93
CA GLU A 195 -12.64 18.28 -14.62
C GLU A 195 -13.12 17.03 -15.39
N MET A 196 -14.39 16.67 -15.21
CA MET A 196 -14.99 15.47 -15.79
C MET A 196 -16.22 15.79 -16.62
N ASP A 197 -16.49 14.98 -17.64
CA ASP A 197 -17.68 15.14 -18.47
C ASP A 197 -18.97 14.90 -17.67
N LYS A 198 -19.83 15.91 -17.61
CA LYS A 198 -21.14 15.82 -16.95
C LYS A 198 -21.09 15.42 -15.46
N VAL A 199 -20.01 15.75 -14.78
CA VAL A 199 -19.89 15.64 -13.33
C VAL A 199 -19.84 17.03 -12.74
N GLY A 200 -20.68 17.30 -11.75
CA GLY A 200 -20.74 18.55 -11.02
C GLY A 200 -20.54 18.33 -9.53
N ILE A 201 -20.23 19.41 -8.82
CA ILE A 201 -20.14 19.41 -7.36
C ILE A 201 -20.93 20.59 -6.79
N ARG A 202 -21.71 20.36 -5.73
CA ARG A 202 -22.40 21.39 -4.97
C ARG A 202 -22.28 21.15 -3.48
N SER A 203 -22.60 22.18 -2.69
CA SER A 203 -22.55 22.11 -1.24
C SER A 203 -23.92 22.37 -0.63
N GLU A 204 -24.27 21.54 0.35
CA GLU A 204 -25.33 21.77 1.32
C GLU A 204 -24.76 22.10 2.72
N MET A 205 -23.46 22.36 2.79
CA MET A 205 -22.76 22.68 4.04
C MET A 205 -23.19 24.05 4.56
N LYS A 206 -23.34 24.14 5.89
CA LYS A 206 -23.61 25.41 6.58
C LYS A 206 -22.29 26.10 6.94
N LEU A 207 -22.21 27.42 6.68
CA LEU A 207 -21.07 28.22 7.12
C LEU A 207 -21.16 28.51 8.64
N THR A 208 -20.03 28.31 9.34
CA THR A 208 -19.92 28.50 10.80
C THR A 208 -18.76 29.42 11.16
N ASP A 209 -18.78 29.95 12.39
CA ASP A 209 -17.68 30.74 12.95
C ASP A 209 -16.59 29.86 13.63
N ALA A 210 -16.59 28.54 13.39
CA ALA A 210 -15.56 27.64 13.89
C ALA A 210 -14.17 27.99 13.33
N PRO A 211 -13.09 27.67 14.05
CA PRO A 211 -11.73 27.87 13.53
C PRO A 211 -11.49 27.03 12.27
N CYS A 212 -10.81 27.61 11.26
CA CYS A 212 -10.49 26.91 10.01
C CYS A 212 -9.67 25.61 10.23
N ALA A 213 -8.93 25.51 11.34
CA ALA A 213 -8.19 24.30 11.72
C ALA A 213 -9.09 23.10 12.07
N SER A 214 -10.37 23.34 12.44
CA SER A 214 -11.33 22.30 12.83
C SER A 214 -12.36 21.98 11.74
N TRP A 215 -12.08 22.26 10.49
CA TRP A 215 -13.01 22.14 9.35
C TRP A 215 -13.57 20.73 9.15
N GLU A 216 -12.80 19.68 9.54
CA GLU A 216 -13.20 18.27 9.40
C GLU A 216 -14.20 17.81 10.47
N LYS A 217 -14.34 18.56 11.57
CA LYS A 217 -15.09 18.11 12.76
C LYS A 217 -16.54 17.75 12.48
N ASP A 218 -17.20 18.55 11.62
CA ASP A 218 -18.60 18.37 11.25
C ASP A 218 -18.78 17.94 9.79
N TRP A 219 -17.70 17.45 9.16
CA TRP A 219 -17.76 16.86 7.83
C TRP A 219 -18.63 15.61 7.86
N ARG A 220 -19.53 15.48 6.90
CA ARG A 220 -20.37 14.28 6.74
C ARG A 220 -20.07 13.60 5.42
N THR A 221 -20.42 12.32 5.32
CA THR A 221 -20.27 11.53 4.10
C THR A 221 -20.85 12.28 2.91
N PRO A 222 -20.07 12.57 1.85
CA PRO A 222 -20.58 13.11 0.61
C PRO A 222 -21.51 12.12 -0.07
N ASP A 223 -22.52 12.64 -0.77
CA ASP A 223 -23.45 11.83 -1.57
C ASP A 223 -23.19 12.03 -3.06
N THR A 224 -23.60 11.05 -3.86
CA THR A 224 -23.71 11.18 -5.32
C THR A 224 -25.16 11.01 -5.76
N SER A 225 -25.61 11.88 -6.65
CA SER A 225 -26.93 11.74 -7.28
C SER A 225 -26.81 11.74 -8.80
N ARG A 226 -27.70 10.99 -9.47
CA ARG A 226 -27.76 10.95 -10.94
C ARG A 226 -29.05 11.60 -11.44
N HIS A 227 -28.84 12.50 -12.39
CA HIS A 227 -29.96 13.19 -13.09
C HIS A 227 -29.78 12.96 -14.61
N GLY A 228 -30.38 11.90 -15.12
CA GLY A 228 -30.13 11.43 -16.47
C GLY A 228 -28.67 10.95 -16.63
N ASP A 229 -27.91 11.59 -17.50
CA ASP A 229 -26.51 11.31 -17.75
C ASP A 229 -25.51 12.16 -16.93
N LYS A 230 -26.04 13.06 -16.06
CA LYS A 230 -25.23 13.89 -15.18
C LYS A 230 -25.09 13.25 -13.79
N ILE A 231 -23.90 13.39 -13.23
CA ILE A 231 -23.58 13.01 -11.85
C ILE A 231 -23.33 14.27 -11.06
N GLU A 232 -23.93 14.38 -9.90
CA GLU A 232 -23.71 15.48 -8.98
C GLU A 232 -23.19 14.96 -7.64
N VAL A 233 -22.03 15.47 -7.22
CA VAL A 233 -21.45 15.21 -5.91
C VAL A 233 -21.93 16.28 -4.94
N VAL A 234 -22.47 15.88 -3.80
CA VAL A 234 -23.06 16.78 -2.80
C VAL A 234 -22.28 16.69 -1.49
N LEU A 235 -21.75 17.83 -1.03
CA LEU A 235 -21.02 17.90 0.24
C LEU A 235 -21.97 18.32 1.37
N HIS A 236 -21.86 17.64 2.51
CA HIS A 236 -22.72 17.83 3.67
C HIS A 236 -21.95 18.21 4.94
N GLY A 237 -22.68 18.72 5.94
CA GLY A 237 -22.14 19.10 7.23
C GLY A 237 -21.97 20.60 7.41
N SER A 238 -20.84 21.04 7.96
CA SER A 238 -20.53 22.47 8.11
C SER A 238 -19.10 22.78 7.65
N PHE A 239 -18.87 24.06 7.29
CA PHE A 239 -17.54 24.54 6.91
C PHE A 239 -17.28 25.92 7.53
N PRO A 240 -16.06 26.21 8.04
CA PRO A 240 -15.74 27.50 8.60
C PRO A 240 -15.82 28.64 7.58
N LYS A 241 -16.26 29.83 8.01
CA LYS A 241 -16.14 31.07 7.23
C LYS A 241 -14.68 31.47 7.04
N ASP A 242 -14.39 32.23 5.99
CA ASP A 242 -13.06 32.77 5.67
C ASP A 242 -11.93 31.72 5.74
N CYS A 243 -12.21 30.53 5.15
CA CYS A 243 -11.37 29.35 5.24
C CYS A 243 -11.11 28.79 3.83
N ILE A 244 -9.87 28.30 3.61
CA ILE A 244 -9.48 27.58 2.38
C ILE A 244 -8.93 26.22 2.78
N LYS A 245 -9.54 25.17 2.26
CA LYS A 245 -9.12 23.77 2.47
C LYS A 245 -9.26 22.95 1.20
N SER A 246 -8.44 21.94 1.09
CA SER A 246 -8.56 20.90 0.05
C SER A 246 -8.60 19.53 0.69
N THR A 247 -9.41 18.65 0.14
CA THR A 247 -9.47 17.24 0.50
C THR A 247 -9.62 16.39 -0.76
N SER A 248 -9.33 15.10 -0.63
CA SER A 248 -9.54 14.11 -1.70
C SER A 248 -10.55 13.09 -1.21
N ILE A 249 -11.57 12.80 -2.03
CA ILE A 249 -12.69 11.94 -1.69
C ILE A 249 -12.90 10.87 -2.76
N ASP A 250 -13.19 9.65 -2.32
CA ASP A 250 -13.58 8.51 -3.15
C ASP A 250 -15.10 8.37 -3.11
N VAL A 251 -15.79 8.85 -4.14
CA VAL A 251 -17.27 8.91 -4.16
C VAL A 251 -17.87 8.49 -5.49
N LEU A 252 -17.06 8.35 -6.53
CA LEU A 252 -17.53 7.89 -7.84
C LEU A 252 -17.20 6.41 -8.04
N ASP A 253 -18.12 5.69 -8.69
CA ASP A 253 -17.79 4.38 -9.22
C ASP A 253 -16.58 4.46 -10.17
N HIS A 254 -15.69 3.47 -10.15
CA HIS A 254 -14.46 3.46 -10.95
C HIS A 254 -14.72 3.54 -12.47
N HIS A 255 -15.82 2.96 -12.92
CA HIS A 255 -16.24 3.08 -14.31
C HIS A 255 -16.61 4.52 -14.65
N ASP A 256 -17.48 5.14 -13.85
CA ASP A 256 -17.90 6.52 -14.06
C ASP A 256 -16.71 7.48 -14.01
N TYR A 257 -15.83 7.32 -13.02
CA TYR A 257 -14.65 8.18 -12.91
C TYR A 257 -13.82 8.16 -14.19
N LEU A 258 -13.45 6.97 -14.65
CA LEU A 258 -12.59 6.81 -15.82
C LEU A 258 -13.33 7.21 -17.12
N GLU A 259 -14.59 6.81 -17.32
CA GLU A 259 -15.38 7.22 -18.48
C GLU A 259 -15.47 8.74 -18.58
N ARG A 260 -15.86 9.42 -17.48
CA ARG A 260 -16.08 10.86 -17.47
C ARG A 260 -14.78 11.64 -17.68
N LEU A 261 -13.69 11.19 -17.10
CA LEU A 261 -12.36 11.78 -17.30
C LEU A 261 -11.87 11.57 -18.75
N LEU A 262 -11.97 10.36 -19.27
CA LEU A 262 -11.55 10.04 -20.63
C LEU A 262 -12.32 10.86 -21.66
N ARG A 263 -13.64 10.98 -21.55
CA ARG A 263 -14.47 11.80 -22.46
C ARG A 263 -14.12 13.27 -22.37
N ALA A 264 -13.89 13.80 -21.19
CA ALA A 264 -13.50 15.22 -20.99
C ALA A 264 -12.13 15.48 -21.64
N THR A 265 -11.14 14.63 -21.37
CA THR A 265 -9.77 14.77 -21.90
C THR A 265 -9.73 14.61 -23.41
N TRP A 266 -10.44 13.61 -23.98
CA TRP A 266 -10.48 13.41 -25.42
C TRP A 266 -11.14 14.59 -26.15
N ARG A 267 -12.21 15.17 -25.57
CA ARG A 267 -12.87 16.36 -26.10
C ARG A 267 -11.96 17.61 -26.05
N LYS A 268 -11.20 17.80 -24.97
CA LYS A 268 -10.19 18.88 -24.87
C LYS A 268 -9.14 18.80 -25.97
N LEU A 269 -8.79 17.59 -26.40
CA LEU A 269 -7.89 17.32 -27.52
C LEU A 269 -8.57 17.46 -28.89
N GLY A 270 -9.84 17.88 -28.96
CA GLY A 270 -10.62 18.01 -30.21
C GLY A 270 -11.10 16.66 -30.77
N GLY A 271 -11.10 15.61 -29.96
CA GLY A 271 -11.58 14.29 -30.35
C GLY A 271 -13.06 14.06 -30.05
N SER A 272 -13.64 13.02 -30.64
CA SER A 272 -14.99 12.57 -30.34
C SER A 272 -15.09 11.04 -30.25
N ILE A 273 -16.04 10.55 -29.43
CA ILE A 273 -16.38 9.13 -29.27
C ILE A 273 -17.85 8.98 -29.61
N SER A 274 -18.17 8.13 -30.57
CA SER A 274 -19.55 7.86 -31.00
C SER A 274 -20.18 6.68 -30.26
N GLY A 275 -19.34 5.72 -29.84
CA GLY A 275 -19.76 4.55 -29.08
C GLY A 275 -19.86 4.82 -27.59
N GLN A 276 -20.09 3.73 -26.86
CA GLN A 276 -20.12 3.74 -25.39
C GLN A 276 -18.71 3.55 -24.81
N VAL A 277 -18.55 3.86 -23.52
CA VAL A 277 -17.44 3.36 -22.72
C VAL A 277 -18.00 2.23 -21.87
N ARG A 278 -17.44 1.05 -21.96
CA ARG A 278 -17.94 -0.14 -21.26
C ARG A 278 -16.80 -1.03 -20.76
N GLU A 279 -17.11 -1.86 -19.78
CA GLU A 279 -16.16 -2.87 -19.31
C GLU A 279 -15.92 -3.94 -20.38
N ALA A 280 -14.72 -4.54 -20.36
CA ALA A 280 -14.43 -5.71 -21.18
C ALA A 280 -15.29 -6.88 -20.74
N ASP A 281 -15.77 -7.66 -21.72
CA ASP A 281 -16.48 -8.90 -21.46
C ASP A 281 -15.55 -9.90 -20.75
N ALA A 282 -16.14 -10.76 -19.91
CA ALA A 282 -15.37 -11.82 -19.26
C ALA A 282 -14.64 -12.68 -20.30
N PRO A 283 -13.41 -13.14 -20.04
CA PRO A 283 -12.70 -13.99 -20.97
C PRO A 283 -13.51 -15.25 -21.25
N VAL A 284 -13.89 -15.43 -22.52
CA VAL A 284 -14.50 -16.67 -22.97
C VAL A 284 -13.35 -17.66 -23.22
N SER A 285 -13.42 -18.84 -22.60
CA SER A 285 -12.47 -19.91 -22.91
C SER A 285 -12.52 -20.20 -24.41
N ALA A 286 -11.41 -19.95 -25.12
CA ALA A 286 -11.35 -20.25 -26.51
C ALA A 286 -11.61 -21.76 -26.75
N ALA A 287 -12.45 -22.08 -27.72
CA ALA A 287 -12.62 -23.47 -28.10
C ALA A 287 -11.23 -24.03 -28.54
N PRO A 288 -10.89 -25.29 -28.21
CA PRO A 288 -9.57 -25.87 -28.50
C PRO A 288 -9.11 -25.71 -29.95
N ASP A 289 -10.06 -25.62 -30.89
CA ASP A 289 -9.83 -25.54 -32.34
C ASP A 289 -10.05 -24.13 -32.90
N ALA A 290 -10.22 -23.11 -32.08
CA ALA A 290 -10.41 -21.73 -32.54
C ALA A 290 -9.12 -21.19 -33.17
N ALA A 291 -9.22 -20.64 -34.41
CA ALA A 291 -8.07 -19.96 -35.01
C ALA A 291 -7.59 -18.80 -34.11
N PRO A 292 -6.26 -18.61 -34.00
CA PRO A 292 -5.72 -17.51 -33.20
C PRO A 292 -6.26 -16.16 -33.72
N VAL A 293 -6.97 -15.43 -32.84
CA VAL A 293 -7.35 -14.04 -33.16
C VAL A 293 -6.08 -13.18 -33.05
N PRO A 294 -5.72 -12.42 -34.09
CA PRO A 294 -4.56 -11.52 -34.01
C PRO A 294 -4.68 -10.59 -32.79
N ALA A 295 -3.61 -10.49 -32.04
CA ALA A 295 -3.57 -9.60 -30.87
C ALA A 295 -3.81 -8.14 -31.33
N PRO A 296 -4.67 -7.37 -30.64
CA PRO A 296 -4.89 -5.97 -30.95
C PRO A 296 -3.56 -5.20 -30.96
N ARG A 297 -3.32 -4.38 -32.00
CA ARG A 297 -2.10 -3.59 -32.14
C ARG A 297 -2.04 -2.52 -31.06
N LEU A 298 -0.85 -2.26 -30.56
CA LEU A 298 -0.55 -1.20 -29.60
C LEU A 298 -0.60 0.17 -30.32
N LEU A 299 -1.31 1.12 -29.72
CA LEU A 299 -1.38 2.52 -30.20
C LEU A 299 -0.60 3.47 -29.28
N ALA A 300 -0.72 3.29 -27.98
CA ALA A 300 0.00 4.06 -26.99
C ALA A 300 0.15 3.24 -25.71
N GLU A 301 1.19 3.52 -24.97
CA GLU A 301 1.43 2.88 -23.66
C GLU A 301 2.03 3.87 -22.67
N HIS A 302 1.84 3.55 -21.41
CA HIS A 302 2.56 4.14 -20.30
C HIS A 302 3.17 3.02 -19.44
N LEU A 303 4.39 3.23 -19.00
CA LEU A 303 5.10 2.38 -18.05
C LEU A 303 5.23 3.13 -16.73
N SER A 304 4.81 2.50 -15.64
CA SER A 304 5.02 3.07 -14.30
C SER A 304 6.50 3.32 -14.04
N ARG A 305 6.81 4.13 -13.02
CA ARG A 305 8.15 4.16 -12.45
C ARG A 305 8.56 2.77 -11.93
N PRO A 306 9.87 2.51 -11.75
CA PRO A 306 10.34 1.20 -11.27
C PRO A 306 9.85 0.89 -9.86
N LEU A 307 9.71 -0.41 -9.56
CA LEU A 307 9.15 -0.91 -8.31
C LEU A 307 9.74 -0.28 -7.04
N PRO A 308 11.06 -0.06 -6.87
CA PRO A 308 11.60 0.56 -5.66
C PRO A 308 11.02 1.94 -5.35
N GLU A 309 10.69 2.73 -6.37
CA GLU A 309 10.07 4.05 -6.21
C GLU A 309 8.62 3.92 -5.73
N VAL A 310 7.87 2.94 -6.25
CA VAL A 310 6.52 2.62 -5.79
C VAL A 310 6.54 2.13 -4.34
N LEU A 311 7.52 1.28 -3.97
CA LEU A 311 7.70 0.81 -2.59
C LEU A 311 7.94 1.95 -1.61
N ARG A 312 8.64 3.02 -2.03
CA ARG A 312 8.84 4.19 -1.18
C ARG A 312 7.53 4.85 -0.79
N ASP A 313 6.60 4.98 -1.71
CA ASP A 313 5.27 5.54 -1.40
C ASP A 313 4.48 4.59 -0.50
N ILE A 314 4.46 3.30 -0.82
CA ILE A 314 3.78 2.29 0.00
C ILE A 314 4.28 2.33 1.43
N ASN A 315 5.59 2.32 1.65
CA ASN A 315 6.15 2.20 2.99
C ASN A 315 6.25 3.54 3.73
N LYS A 316 6.70 4.62 3.08
CA LYS A 316 6.87 5.93 3.74
C LYS A 316 5.56 6.60 4.08
N PHE A 317 4.57 6.57 3.19
CA PHE A 317 3.27 7.18 3.41
C PHE A 317 2.22 6.17 3.92
N SER A 318 2.59 4.89 3.97
CA SER A 318 1.70 3.80 4.38
C SER A 318 0.48 3.69 3.45
N ASP A 319 0.68 3.89 2.14
CA ASP A 319 -0.38 3.88 1.15
C ASP A 319 -1.03 2.50 1.05
N ASN A 320 -2.34 2.44 1.34
CA ASN A 320 -3.08 1.18 1.34
C ASN A 320 -3.44 0.76 -0.09
N THR A 321 -3.81 1.70 -0.93
CA THR A 321 -4.27 1.43 -2.30
C THR A 321 -3.14 0.86 -3.13
N LEU A 322 -1.95 1.48 -3.09
CA LEU A 322 -0.77 0.96 -3.76
C LEU A 322 -0.31 -0.40 -3.18
N ALA A 323 -0.41 -0.58 -1.85
CA ALA A 323 -0.07 -1.87 -1.23
C ALA A 323 -1.02 -2.99 -1.67
N ARG A 324 -2.33 -2.72 -1.74
CA ARG A 324 -3.33 -3.66 -2.25
C ARG A 324 -3.11 -3.98 -3.73
N ALA A 325 -2.83 -2.96 -4.56
CA ALA A 325 -2.53 -3.15 -5.97
C ALA A 325 -1.27 -4.02 -6.17
N LEU A 326 -0.22 -3.78 -5.37
CA LEU A 326 1.00 -4.58 -5.40
C LEU A 326 0.76 -6.02 -4.93
N PHE A 327 -0.05 -6.22 -3.88
CA PHE A 327 -0.47 -7.55 -3.44
C PHE A 327 -1.17 -8.32 -4.57
N LEU A 328 -2.15 -7.69 -5.25
CA LEU A 328 -2.82 -8.29 -6.40
C LEU A 328 -1.86 -8.55 -7.57
N SER A 329 -0.87 -7.68 -7.77
CA SER A 329 0.15 -7.86 -8.81
C SER A 329 1.00 -9.11 -8.60
N LEU A 330 1.30 -9.49 -7.35
CA LEU A 330 1.98 -10.77 -7.03
C LEU A 330 1.21 -12.01 -7.51
N GLY A 331 -0.11 -11.92 -7.58
CA GLY A 331 -0.98 -12.99 -8.08
C GLY A 331 -1.34 -12.89 -9.57
N SER A 332 -0.77 -11.93 -10.30
CA SER A 332 -1.21 -11.62 -11.67
C SER A 332 -0.09 -11.33 -12.65
N LEU A 333 1.07 -10.91 -12.17
CA LEU A 333 2.18 -10.44 -13.00
C LEU A 333 3.48 -11.16 -12.66
N GLU A 334 4.33 -11.27 -13.68
CA GLU A 334 5.73 -11.62 -13.55
C GLU A 334 6.62 -10.56 -14.20
N ALA A 335 7.89 -10.50 -13.81
CA ALA A 335 8.86 -9.62 -14.42
C ALA A 335 9.11 -10.00 -15.89
N ASP A 336 9.27 -8.98 -16.72
CA ASP A 336 9.69 -9.14 -18.10
C ASP A 336 10.84 -8.17 -18.41
N PRO A 337 11.98 -8.64 -18.93
CA PRO A 337 13.15 -7.81 -19.13
C PRO A 337 12.98 -6.77 -20.24
N VAL A 338 12.03 -6.97 -21.16
CA VAL A 338 11.77 -6.08 -22.29
C VAL A 338 10.58 -5.18 -22.01
N LEU A 339 9.52 -5.77 -21.49
CA LEU A 339 8.24 -5.10 -21.29
C LEU A 339 8.06 -4.52 -19.88
N GLY A 340 8.99 -4.78 -18.96
CA GLY A 340 8.89 -4.44 -17.53
C GLY A 340 8.06 -5.46 -16.75
N SER A 341 6.93 -5.85 -17.29
CA SER A 341 6.04 -6.89 -16.75
C SER A 341 5.20 -7.55 -17.83
N ARG A 342 4.73 -8.76 -17.52
CA ARG A 342 3.71 -9.45 -18.33
C ARG A 342 2.73 -10.19 -17.42
N PRO A 343 1.49 -10.42 -17.85
CA PRO A 343 0.57 -11.27 -17.12
C PRO A 343 1.15 -12.68 -16.93
N LEU A 344 0.90 -13.25 -15.74
CA LEU A 344 1.15 -14.68 -15.51
C LEU A 344 0.40 -15.52 -16.56
N ALA A 345 0.99 -16.62 -16.97
CA ALA A 345 0.32 -17.57 -17.86
C ALA A 345 -1.04 -17.95 -17.26
N ALA A 346 -2.06 -18.04 -18.12
CA ALA A 346 -3.39 -18.44 -17.69
C ALA A 346 -3.30 -19.81 -17.03
N ASP A 347 -3.48 -19.83 -15.70
CA ASP A 347 -3.63 -21.05 -14.96
C ASP A 347 -5.07 -21.53 -15.08
N ALA A 348 -5.26 -22.82 -15.37
CA ALA A 348 -6.55 -23.47 -15.36
C ALA A 348 -7.20 -23.48 -13.96
N SER A 349 -6.49 -23.04 -12.92
CA SER A 349 -7.04 -22.87 -11.58
C SER A 349 -8.03 -21.72 -11.53
N LEU A 350 -9.23 -21.99 -11.04
CA LEU A 350 -10.27 -20.98 -10.79
C LEU A 350 -9.95 -20.06 -9.58
N ALA A 351 -8.70 -20.06 -9.10
CA ALA A 351 -8.31 -19.29 -7.93
C ALA A 351 -8.35 -17.79 -8.23
N SER A 352 -8.97 -17.01 -7.33
CA SER A 352 -8.99 -15.55 -7.41
C SER A 352 -7.58 -14.96 -7.32
N THR A 353 -7.41 -13.74 -7.82
CA THR A 353 -6.11 -13.03 -7.72
C THR A 353 -5.58 -12.90 -6.29
N PRO A 354 -6.40 -12.57 -5.27
CA PRO A 354 -5.94 -12.56 -3.88
C PRO A 354 -5.39 -13.92 -3.41
N MET A 355 -6.04 -15.02 -3.76
CA MET A 355 -5.56 -16.37 -3.41
C MET A 355 -4.21 -16.70 -4.06
N ARG A 356 -4.02 -16.32 -5.33
CA ARG A 356 -2.73 -16.50 -6.00
C ARG A 356 -1.64 -15.64 -5.36
N ALA A 357 -1.96 -14.39 -4.99
CA ALA A 357 -1.06 -13.49 -4.29
C ALA A 357 -0.63 -14.05 -2.93
N GLU A 358 -1.57 -14.56 -2.15
CA GLU A 358 -1.27 -15.23 -0.88
C GLU A 358 -0.38 -16.45 -1.10
N THR A 359 -0.67 -17.28 -2.11
CA THR A 359 0.15 -18.44 -2.47
C THR A 359 1.58 -18.03 -2.82
N ALA A 360 1.76 -16.94 -3.57
CA ALA A 360 3.08 -16.41 -3.91
C ALA A 360 3.85 -15.98 -2.65
N ILE A 361 3.21 -15.24 -1.72
CA ILE A 361 3.86 -14.83 -0.48
C ILE A 361 4.18 -16.04 0.41
N ARG A 362 3.27 -17.02 0.53
CA ARG A 362 3.54 -18.24 1.32
C ARG A 362 4.70 -19.07 0.75
N GLY A 363 4.81 -19.18 -0.58
CA GLY A 363 5.96 -19.78 -1.25
C GLY A 363 7.26 -19.04 -0.96
N TRP A 364 7.22 -17.71 -0.98
CA TRP A 364 8.37 -16.88 -0.63
C TRP A 364 8.80 -17.10 0.84
N LEU A 365 7.86 -17.15 1.79
CA LEU A 365 8.14 -17.44 3.21
C LEU A 365 8.82 -18.80 3.40
N GLN A 366 8.33 -19.84 2.71
CA GLN A 366 8.93 -21.18 2.76
C GLN A 366 10.38 -21.18 2.26
N ASN A 367 10.65 -20.46 1.15
CA ASN A 367 12.01 -20.35 0.61
C ASN A 367 12.96 -19.65 1.60
N HIS A 368 12.46 -18.72 2.40
CA HIS A 368 13.21 -18.02 3.45
C HIS A 368 13.16 -18.73 4.82
N ARG A 369 12.54 -19.92 4.91
CA ARG A 369 12.38 -20.72 6.15
C ARG A 369 11.66 -19.95 7.26
N ILE A 370 10.71 -19.09 6.88
CA ILE A 370 9.85 -18.37 7.81
C ILE A 370 8.58 -19.19 7.99
N ASP A 371 8.25 -19.53 9.25
CA ASP A 371 7.03 -20.27 9.55
C ASP A 371 5.80 -19.42 9.23
N GLY A 372 4.98 -19.88 8.30
CA GLY A 372 3.73 -19.21 7.89
C GLY A 372 2.50 -19.62 8.69
N ASN A 373 2.63 -20.44 9.73
CA ASN A 373 1.51 -20.88 10.55
C ASN A 373 0.85 -19.71 11.28
N GLY A 374 -0.48 -19.65 11.26
CA GLY A 374 -1.24 -18.57 11.90
C GLY A 374 -1.17 -17.21 11.19
N LEU A 375 -0.40 -17.09 10.10
CA LEU A 375 -0.42 -15.89 9.25
C LEU A 375 -1.72 -15.86 8.43
N VAL A 376 -2.42 -14.73 8.49
CA VAL A 376 -3.68 -14.52 7.76
C VAL A 376 -3.54 -13.28 6.91
N PHE A 377 -3.74 -13.44 5.60
CA PHE A 377 -3.86 -12.35 4.63
C PHE A 377 -5.32 -12.07 4.30
N ASP A 378 -5.61 -10.81 4.04
CA ASP A 378 -6.87 -10.33 3.46
C ASP A 378 -6.55 -9.55 2.18
N ASN A 379 -5.83 -8.45 2.32
CA ASN A 379 -5.52 -7.56 1.21
C ASN A 379 -4.04 -7.10 1.14
N GLY A 380 -3.19 -7.60 2.02
CA GLY A 380 -1.75 -7.34 2.05
C GLY A 380 -1.35 -5.92 2.47
N SER A 381 -2.32 -5.07 2.86
CA SER A 381 -2.05 -3.68 3.24
C SER A 381 -2.04 -3.44 4.75
N GLY A 382 -2.63 -4.32 5.54
CA GLY A 382 -2.85 -4.13 6.96
C GLY A 382 -4.09 -3.31 7.31
N LEU A 383 -4.82 -2.77 6.33
CA LEU A 383 -6.13 -2.19 6.54
C LEU A 383 -7.18 -3.31 6.53
N SER A 384 -7.19 -4.08 7.59
CA SER A 384 -8.04 -5.26 7.77
C SER A 384 -8.23 -5.58 9.25
N ARG A 385 -9.40 -6.13 9.59
CA ARG A 385 -9.68 -6.61 10.94
C ARG A 385 -9.32 -8.08 11.14
N ILE A 386 -9.11 -8.81 10.04
CA ILE A 386 -8.82 -10.25 10.07
C ILE A 386 -7.35 -10.60 9.84
N GLU A 387 -6.56 -9.71 9.24
CA GLU A 387 -5.13 -9.97 9.04
C GLU A 387 -4.42 -10.24 10.36
N ARG A 388 -3.57 -11.25 10.38
CA ARG A 388 -2.80 -11.70 11.56
C ARG A 388 -1.37 -12.01 11.16
N ALA A 389 -0.43 -11.63 12.02
CA ALA A 389 0.97 -12.02 11.96
C ALA A 389 1.54 -12.11 13.37
N THR A 390 2.61 -12.89 13.54
CA THR A 390 3.38 -12.90 14.78
C THR A 390 4.55 -11.91 14.70
N PRO A 391 5.02 -11.36 15.83
CA PRO A 391 6.25 -10.57 15.84
C PRO A 391 7.46 -11.32 15.27
N ALA A 392 7.54 -12.63 15.50
CA ALA A 392 8.61 -13.47 14.96
C ALA A 392 8.54 -13.58 13.43
N GLN A 393 7.36 -13.71 12.84
CA GLN A 393 7.20 -13.71 11.38
C GLN A 393 7.67 -12.40 10.76
N LEU A 394 7.27 -11.26 11.31
CA LEU A 394 7.74 -9.95 10.84
C LEU A 394 9.26 -9.78 11.03
N ALA A 395 9.82 -10.27 12.14
CA ALA A 395 11.27 -10.27 12.34
C ALA A 395 11.99 -11.14 11.30
N GLY A 396 11.44 -12.31 10.96
CA GLY A 396 11.95 -13.17 9.88
C GLY A 396 11.93 -12.47 8.52
N VAL A 397 10.85 -11.76 8.18
CA VAL A 397 10.78 -10.94 6.95
C VAL A 397 11.87 -9.87 6.94
N LEU A 398 12.09 -9.17 8.05
CA LEU A 398 13.13 -8.14 8.13
C LEU A 398 14.53 -8.75 8.06
N GLN A 399 14.78 -9.92 8.67
CA GLN A 399 16.05 -10.63 8.51
C GLN A 399 16.27 -11.06 7.05
N ALA A 400 15.25 -11.58 6.36
CA ALA A 400 15.31 -11.87 4.94
C ALA A 400 15.67 -10.61 4.15
N GLY A 401 15.06 -9.46 4.48
CA GLY A 401 15.37 -8.17 3.87
C GLY A 401 16.82 -7.72 4.05
N LEU A 402 17.49 -8.06 5.15
CA LEU A 402 18.93 -7.79 5.36
C LEU A 402 19.83 -8.69 4.52
N ASN A 403 19.36 -9.88 4.19
CA ASN A 403 20.11 -10.86 3.41
C ASN A 403 19.75 -10.85 1.92
N SER A 404 18.84 -9.99 1.52
CA SER A 404 18.38 -9.83 0.14
C SER A 404 19.43 -9.12 -0.71
N LEU A 405 19.51 -9.48 -2.00
CA LEU A 405 20.27 -8.70 -2.99
C LEU A 405 19.75 -7.27 -3.12
N TRP A 406 18.48 -7.05 -2.76
CA TRP A 406 17.77 -5.75 -2.86
C TRP A 406 17.62 -5.02 -1.51
N THR A 407 18.51 -5.35 -0.56
CA THR A 407 18.54 -4.66 0.76
C THR A 407 18.55 -3.14 0.65
N PRO A 408 19.36 -2.50 -0.23
CA PRO A 408 19.37 -1.04 -0.35
C PRO A 408 18.02 -0.46 -0.76
N GLU A 409 17.37 -1.05 -1.76
CA GLU A 409 16.06 -0.63 -2.26
C GLU A 409 14.99 -0.78 -1.18
N PHE A 410 14.97 -1.94 -0.50
CA PHE A 410 14.01 -2.21 0.56
C PHE A 410 14.20 -1.25 1.74
N MET A 411 15.41 -1.11 2.26
CA MET A 411 15.71 -0.21 3.37
C MET A 411 15.43 1.25 3.05
N SER A 412 15.72 1.69 1.82
CA SER A 412 15.45 3.07 1.39
C SER A 412 13.96 3.39 1.29
N SER A 413 13.11 2.37 1.13
CA SER A 413 11.67 2.52 1.10
C SER A 413 11.06 2.80 2.48
N LEU A 414 11.74 2.44 3.58
CA LEU A 414 11.22 2.61 4.94
C LEU A 414 11.29 4.06 5.43
N PRO A 415 10.32 4.52 6.25
CA PRO A 415 10.38 5.83 6.92
C PRO A 415 11.62 5.99 7.79
N ILE A 416 12.25 7.17 7.71
CA ILE A 416 13.42 7.53 8.50
C ILE A 416 12.99 8.31 9.73
N ALA A 417 13.41 7.87 10.93
CA ALA A 417 13.13 8.59 12.18
C ALA A 417 13.57 10.06 12.09
N ALA A 418 12.73 10.97 12.57
CA ALA A 418 12.91 12.43 12.56
C ALA A 418 13.04 13.08 11.17
N THR A 419 12.87 12.33 10.06
CA THR A 419 13.18 12.83 8.71
C THR A 419 11.98 12.81 7.78
N ASP A 420 11.39 11.65 7.53
CA ASP A 420 10.38 11.50 6.48
C ASP A 420 9.26 10.52 6.84
N GLY A 421 8.29 10.44 5.94
CA GLY A 421 7.17 9.51 6.05
C GLY A 421 6.42 9.62 7.38
N THR A 422 5.93 8.49 7.85
CA THR A 422 5.19 8.40 9.14
C THR A 422 6.07 8.62 10.38
N MET A 423 7.40 8.59 10.22
CA MET A 423 8.36 8.82 11.32
C MET A 423 8.90 10.25 11.38
N ARG A 424 8.52 11.15 10.46
CA ARG A 424 9.07 12.51 10.34
C ARG A 424 9.04 13.33 11.62
N LYS A 425 8.04 13.13 12.47
CA LYS A 425 7.84 13.91 13.71
C LYS A 425 8.20 13.14 14.98
N ARG A 426 8.77 11.91 14.85
CA ARG A 426 9.07 11.01 15.97
C ARG A 426 10.57 10.92 16.23
N LEU A 427 10.99 10.71 17.49
CA LEU A 427 12.37 10.45 17.92
C LEU A 427 13.37 11.54 17.50
N LYS A 428 12.98 12.82 17.53
CA LYS A 428 13.80 13.93 17.03
C LYS A 428 15.08 14.15 17.82
N ASP A 429 15.01 13.93 19.15
CA ASP A 429 16.09 14.27 20.10
C ASP A 429 16.82 13.03 20.62
N GLY A 430 16.53 11.85 20.07
CA GLY A 430 17.08 10.56 20.50
C GLY A 430 18.20 10.02 19.61
N PRO A 431 18.95 9.00 20.05
CA PRO A 431 20.03 8.39 19.27
C PRO A 431 19.55 7.65 18.00
N ALA A 432 18.26 7.37 17.90
CA ALA A 432 17.65 6.77 16.72
C ALA A 432 17.36 7.79 15.60
N ALA A 433 17.41 9.10 15.89
CA ALA A 433 17.14 10.15 14.91
C ALA A 433 18.05 10.01 13.67
N LEU A 434 17.49 10.20 12.46
CA LEU A 434 18.14 10.11 11.16
C LEU A 434 18.64 8.68 10.80
N ARG A 435 18.67 7.75 11.76
CA ARG A 435 19.32 6.43 11.62
C ARG A 435 18.32 5.28 11.52
N ALA A 436 17.27 5.27 12.33
CA ALA A 436 16.28 4.19 12.32
C ALA A 436 15.42 4.23 11.05
N ARG A 437 15.09 3.04 10.52
CA ARG A 437 14.27 2.79 9.32
C ARG A 437 13.06 1.98 9.74
N ILE A 438 11.90 2.61 9.94
CA ILE A 438 10.77 2.01 10.66
C ILE A 438 9.47 2.15 9.87
N LYS A 439 8.88 1.02 9.51
CA LYS A 439 7.48 0.95 9.07
C LYS A 439 6.58 1.01 10.29
N THR A 440 5.56 1.87 10.25
CA THR A 440 4.53 2.00 11.29
C THR A 440 3.22 1.35 10.87
N GLY A 441 2.44 0.91 11.83
CA GLY A 441 1.07 0.44 11.67
C GLY A 441 0.14 1.07 12.70
N SER A 442 -1.11 1.36 12.34
CA SER A 442 -2.13 1.87 13.25
C SER A 442 -3.53 1.49 12.78
N LEU A 443 -4.33 0.96 13.68
CA LEU A 443 -5.78 0.76 13.56
C LEU A 443 -6.41 1.12 14.91
N ASN A 444 -7.73 1.12 15.01
CA ASN A 444 -8.37 1.24 16.31
C ASN A 444 -8.00 0.05 17.21
N GLY A 445 -7.45 0.32 18.39
CA GLY A 445 -6.94 -0.69 19.31
C GLY A 445 -5.61 -1.35 18.90
N VAL A 446 -4.94 -0.85 17.86
CA VAL A 446 -3.69 -1.44 17.37
C VAL A 446 -2.66 -0.38 17.02
N ILE A 447 -1.44 -0.54 17.49
CA ILE A 447 -0.28 0.22 17.01
C ILE A 447 0.93 -0.70 16.87
N ALA A 448 1.72 -0.50 15.81
CA ALA A 448 2.85 -1.37 15.51
C ALA A 448 4.02 -0.61 14.88
N ILE A 449 5.22 -1.15 15.07
CA ILE A 449 6.44 -0.79 14.36
C ILE A 449 7.17 -2.05 13.93
N ALA A 450 7.85 -1.98 12.77
CA ALA A 450 8.75 -3.02 12.31
C ALA A 450 9.83 -2.40 11.41
N GLY A 451 11.10 -2.74 11.62
CA GLY A 451 12.19 -2.20 10.81
C GLY A 451 13.57 -2.36 11.44
N TYR A 452 14.45 -1.43 11.15
CA TYR A 452 15.87 -1.50 11.49
C TYR A 452 16.31 -0.32 12.34
N VAL A 453 17.03 -0.62 13.41
CA VAL A 453 17.57 0.37 14.34
C VAL A 453 19.05 0.08 14.57
N PRO A 454 19.99 0.95 14.21
CA PRO A 454 21.38 0.83 14.60
C PRO A 454 21.53 1.05 16.11
N ASP A 455 22.22 0.16 16.79
CA ASP A 455 22.57 0.30 18.20
C ASP A 455 23.70 1.33 18.44
N ALA A 456 24.16 1.45 19.68
CA ALA A 456 25.24 2.38 20.05
C ALA A 456 26.59 2.05 19.40
N ASN A 457 26.79 0.81 18.97
CA ASN A 457 27.98 0.33 18.23
C ASN A 457 27.80 0.34 16.71
N ASN A 458 26.72 0.94 16.19
CA ASN A 458 26.32 0.90 14.78
C ASN A 458 25.98 -0.50 14.25
N GLN A 459 25.74 -1.49 15.12
CA GLN A 459 25.23 -2.79 14.69
C GLN A 459 23.74 -2.67 14.42
N LEU A 460 23.33 -3.12 13.24
CA LEU A 460 21.94 -3.01 12.82
C LEU A 460 21.10 -4.09 13.53
N CYS A 461 20.09 -3.65 14.26
CA CYS A 461 19.12 -4.52 14.92
C CYS A 461 17.79 -4.56 14.16
N VAL A 462 17.20 -5.74 14.03
CA VAL A 462 15.80 -5.93 13.63
C VAL A 462 14.92 -5.64 14.83
N VAL A 463 13.91 -4.79 14.65
CA VAL A 463 12.98 -4.38 15.72
C VAL A 463 11.56 -4.58 15.23
N VAL A 464 10.77 -5.35 15.98
CA VAL A 464 9.33 -5.51 15.79
C VAL A 464 8.65 -5.28 17.14
N ALA A 465 7.64 -4.44 17.18
CA ALA A 465 6.78 -4.30 18.35
C ALA A 465 5.35 -4.05 17.89
N ILE A 466 4.42 -4.86 18.38
CA ILE A 466 2.99 -4.81 18.10
C ILE A 466 2.26 -4.68 19.44
N LEU A 467 1.37 -3.71 19.53
CA LEU A 467 0.49 -3.52 20.69
C LEU A 467 -0.96 -3.62 20.22
N ASN A 468 -1.69 -4.59 20.77
CA ASN A 468 -3.11 -4.82 20.52
C ASN A 468 -3.85 -4.63 21.85
N ASP A 469 -4.30 -3.42 22.11
CA ASP A 469 -4.99 -3.05 23.35
C ASP A 469 -5.77 -1.74 23.17
N GLU A 470 -6.87 -1.56 23.88
CA GLU A 470 -7.66 -0.32 23.82
C GLU A 470 -6.92 0.92 24.36
N HIS A 471 -5.95 0.73 25.26
CA HIS A 471 -5.16 1.81 25.83
C HIS A 471 -4.05 2.36 24.93
N VAL A 472 -3.86 1.81 23.72
CA VAL A 472 -2.86 2.35 22.76
C VAL A 472 -3.20 3.75 22.26
N ALA A 473 -4.45 4.19 22.45
CA ALA A 473 -4.97 5.48 22.02
C ALA A 473 -4.25 6.67 22.69
N ASN A 474 -4.55 7.88 22.23
CA ASN A 474 -4.06 9.15 22.83
C ASN A 474 -2.54 9.27 22.96
N GLY A 475 -1.77 8.52 22.17
CA GLY A 475 -0.32 8.58 22.13
C GLY A 475 0.40 7.64 23.11
N ALA A 476 -0.30 6.99 24.04
CA ALA A 476 0.30 6.07 25.01
C ALA A 476 1.07 4.93 24.34
N GLY A 477 0.41 4.18 23.42
CA GLY A 477 1.07 3.12 22.68
C GLY A 477 2.27 3.61 21.86
N ARG A 478 2.20 4.83 21.29
CA ARG A 478 3.34 5.44 20.58
C ARG A 478 4.53 5.67 21.49
N THR A 479 4.32 6.12 22.71
CA THR A 479 5.38 6.33 23.70
C THR A 479 6.08 5.01 24.03
N VAL A 480 5.34 3.90 24.16
CA VAL A 480 5.93 2.57 24.37
C VAL A 480 6.80 2.17 23.18
N LEU A 481 6.27 2.29 21.96
CA LEU A 481 7.01 1.91 20.75
C LEU A 481 8.26 2.77 20.52
N ASP A 482 8.18 4.08 20.78
CA ASP A 482 9.35 4.98 20.73
C ASP A 482 10.38 4.59 21.79
N GLY A 483 9.94 4.17 22.98
CA GLY A 483 10.82 3.66 24.04
C GLY A 483 11.56 2.38 23.66
N VAL A 484 10.92 1.46 22.94
CA VAL A 484 11.60 0.26 22.39
C VAL A 484 12.71 0.67 21.43
N ILE A 485 12.41 1.58 20.49
CA ILE A 485 13.41 2.05 19.51
C ILE A 485 14.58 2.75 20.22
N ASP A 486 14.30 3.63 21.19
CA ASP A 486 15.33 4.37 21.93
C ASP A 486 16.19 3.42 22.78
N TRP A 487 15.59 2.42 23.42
CA TRP A 487 16.31 1.39 24.15
C TRP A 487 17.29 0.63 23.24
N VAL A 488 16.86 0.21 22.04
CA VAL A 488 17.72 -0.47 21.06
C VAL A 488 18.86 0.45 20.64
N ALA A 489 18.56 1.70 20.30
CA ALA A 489 19.57 2.64 19.82
C ALA A 489 20.64 2.99 20.87
N ARG A 490 20.32 2.81 22.18
CA ARG A 490 21.28 2.95 23.30
C ARG A 490 21.96 1.63 23.70
N SER A 491 21.45 0.50 23.26
CA SER A 491 22.00 -0.82 23.61
C SER A 491 23.38 -1.04 22.94
N GLY A 492 24.20 -1.93 23.52
CA GLY A 492 25.51 -2.29 22.94
C GLY A 492 26.69 -1.40 23.35
N GLY A 493 26.45 -0.22 23.91
CA GLY A 493 27.53 0.55 24.53
C GLY A 493 27.98 -0.16 25.81
N GLY A 494 29.17 -0.74 25.80
CA GLY A 494 29.80 -1.14 27.08
C GLY A 494 29.84 0.07 28.00
N ALA A 495 29.53 -0.11 29.30
CA ALA A 495 29.70 0.92 30.28
C ALA A 495 31.14 1.44 30.14
N TYR A 496 31.28 2.70 29.71
CA TYR A 496 32.54 3.42 29.82
C TYR A 496 32.82 3.54 31.32
N SER A 497 33.62 2.60 31.87
CA SER A 497 34.20 2.74 33.17
C SER A 497 35.29 3.82 33.06
N PRO A 498 35.13 5.00 33.63
CA PRO A 498 36.22 5.96 33.64
C PRO A 498 37.39 5.32 34.41
N GLY A 499 38.43 4.93 33.67
CA GLY A 499 39.65 4.41 34.25
C GLY A 499 40.16 5.39 35.29
N ASN A 500 40.31 4.92 36.52
CA ASN A 500 40.97 5.61 37.59
C ASN A 500 42.36 6.09 37.10
N PRO A 501 42.71 7.38 37.14
CA PRO A 501 44.06 7.78 36.83
C PRO A 501 45.00 7.18 37.89
N SER A 502 45.74 6.15 37.46
CA SER A 502 46.81 5.61 38.28
C SER A 502 47.82 6.71 38.58
N SER A 503 47.91 7.08 39.86
CA SER A 503 49.02 7.79 40.44
C SER A 503 50.35 7.10 40.09
N SER A 504 51.15 7.74 39.23
CA SER A 504 52.57 7.45 39.13
C SER A 504 53.36 8.64 39.66
N LYS A 505 54.16 8.34 40.68
CA LYS A 505 55.14 9.21 41.34
C LYS A 505 56.20 9.71 40.34
#